data_5a0a064eaf3cfed8b5e2cf6342b99867
#
_entry.id   5a0a064eaf3cfed8b5e2cf6342b99867
#
_cell.length_a   1.000
_cell.length_b   1.000
_cell.length_c   1.000
_cell.angle_alpha   90.00
_cell.angle_beta   90.00
_cell.angle_gamma   90.00
#
_symmetry.space_group_name_H-M   'P 1'
#
loop_
_entity.id
_entity.type
_entity.pdbx_description
1 polymer ?
#
loop_
_entity_poly.entity_id
_entity_poly.type
_entity_poly.pdbx_seq_one_letter_code
_entity_poly.pdbx_strand_id
1 'polypeptide(L)'
;MNEYLKYQAEDDAQAVTFILIDQTARAIIGYYSLSCSGFIVESMGHFTIYPAVEIKMFAIDERYQHLPYSAEKADGTFSDYIFRFVISKIYEFTEEICGADKVILYAVPKAKNFYEKNGFTVFPPFMLQSESRFLEGCIPMYLDL
;
A
#
# COMPACT_ATOMS: atom_id res chain seq x y z
N MET A 1 -8.89 -5.65 -11.26
CA MET A 1 -7.58 -4.98 -11.44
C MET A 1 -7.63 -3.80 -12.40
N ASN A 2 -8.62 -3.66 -13.24
CA ASN A 2 -8.40 -2.96 -14.49
C ASN A 2 -9.06 -1.59 -14.68
N GLU A 3 -10.04 -1.20 -13.88
CA GLU A 3 -10.73 0.08 -14.10
C GLU A 3 -9.88 1.27 -13.72
N TYR A 4 -9.25 1.23 -12.54
CA TYR A 4 -8.35 2.28 -12.10
C TYR A 4 -7.18 2.47 -13.09
N LEU A 5 -6.49 1.38 -13.44
CA LEU A 5 -5.35 1.45 -14.36
C LEU A 5 -5.71 1.94 -15.76
N LYS A 6 -6.91 1.61 -16.24
CA LYS A 6 -7.37 1.99 -17.58
C LYS A 6 -7.88 3.41 -17.67
N TYR A 7 -8.52 3.93 -16.63
CA TYR A 7 -9.34 5.12 -16.72
C TYR A 7 -8.99 6.23 -15.72
N GLN A 8 -8.18 5.94 -14.73
CA GLN A 8 -7.90 6.89 -13.65
C GLN A 8 -6.41 7.12 -13.38
N ALA A 9 -5.56 6.12 -13.59
CA ALA A 9 -4.16 6.17 -13.18
C ALA A 9 -3.34 7.27 -13.90
N GLU A 10 -3.66 7.58 -15.14
CA GLU A 10 -2.96 8.62 -15.92
C GLU A 10 -3.36 10.02 -15.48
N ASP A 11 -4.61 10.19 -15.07
CA ASP A 11 -5.19 11.47 -14.67
C ASP A 11 -5.13 11.71 -13.15
N ASP A 12 -4.66 10.74 -12.34
CA ASP A 12 -4.54 10.90 -10.88
C ASP A 12 -3.34 11.77 -10.52
N ALA A 13 -3.57 13.09 -10.51
CA ALA A 13 -2.55 14.08 -10.12
C ALA A 13 -2.07 13.96 -8.66
N GLN A 14 -2.70 13.13 -7.84
CA GLN A 14 -2.36 12.95 -6.42
C GLN A 14 -1.55 11.68 -6.15
N ALA A 15 -1.27 10.87 -7.17
CA ALA A 15 -0.51 9.65 -7.01
C ALA A 15 0.39 9.37 -8.22
N VAL A 16 1.48 8.66 -7.97
CA VAL A 16 2.32 8.08 -9.01
C VAL A 16 2.04 6.58 -9.08
N THR A 17 1.68 6.11 -10.26
CA THR A 17 1.36 4.70 -10.50
C THR A 17 2.52 3.99 -11.21
N PHE A 18 2.95 2.88 -10.63
CA PHE A 18 4.01 2.01 -11.14
C PHE A 18 3.39 0.71 -11.64
N ILE A 19 3.78 0.30 -12.85
CA ILE A 19 3.34 -0.95 -13.47
C ILE A 19 4.43 -2.01 -13.29
N LEU A 20 4.05 -3.18 -12.83
CA LEU A 20 4.90 -4.35 -12.66
C LEU A 20 4.75 -5.26 -13.89
N ILE A 21 5.87 -5.57 -14.54
CA ILE A 21 5.88 -6.32 -15.79
C ILE A 21 6.75 -7.57 -15.64
N ASP A 22 6.22 -8.72 -16.01
CA ASP A 22 7.01 -9.91 -16.31
C ASP A 22 7.67 -9.73 -17.67
N GLN A 23 8.99 -9.53 -17.67
CA GLN A 23 9.75 -9.32 -18.90
C GLN A 23 9.79 -10.57 -19.80
N THR A 24 9.74 -11.77 -19.20
CA THR A 24 9.77 -13.04 -19.93
C THR A 24 8.44 -13.30 -20.62
N ALA A 25 7.34 -13.19 -19.87
CA ALA A 25 6.00 -13.37 -20.40
C ALA A 25 5.46 -12.14 -21.15
N ARG A 26 6.14 -10.97 -21.06
CA ARG A 26 5.69 -9.68 -21.59
C ARG A 26 4.27 -9.33 -21.12
N ALA A 27 3.97 -9.61 -19.86
CA ALA A 27 2.66 -9.45 -19.27
C ALA A 27 2.72 -8.52 -18.06
N ILE A 28 1.64 -7.76 -17.85
CA ILE A 28 1.46 -6.99 -16.60
C ILE A 28 1.08 -7.97 -15.51
N ILE A 29 1.88 -8.00 -14.44
CA ILE A 29 1.66 -8.81 -13.25
C ILE A 29 0.95 -8.05 -12.14
N GLY A 30 1.00 -6.73 -12.16
CA GLY A 30 0.35 -5.90 -11.18
C GLY A 30 0.67 -4.43 -11.33
N TYR A 31 0.23 -3.65 -10.36
CA TYR A 31 0.58 -2.24 -10.23
C TYR A 31 0.45 -1.78 -8.78
N TYR A 32 1.07 -0.68 -8.46
CA TYR A 32 0.87 0.03 -7.20
C TYR A 32 0.92 1.54 -7.43
N SER A 33 0.20 2.29 -6.59
CA SER A 33 0.17 3.75 -6.63
C SER A 33 0.57 4.30 -5.27
N LEU A 34 1.47 5.27 -5.28
CA LEU A 34 1.98 5.95 -4.10
C LEU A 34 1.60 7.41 -4.12
N SER A 35 1.27 7.96 -2.96
CA SER A 35 1.10 9.40 -2.76
C SER A 35 1.79 9.86 -1.48
N CYS A 36 2.22 11.13 -1.48
CA CYS A 36 2.57 11.81 -0.24
C CYS A 36 1.27 12.12 0.51
N SER A 37 1.19 11.71 1.76
CA SER A 37 -0.01 11.80 2.58
C SER A 37 0.38 12.09 4.02
N GLY A 38 -0.53 11.92 4.94
CA GLY A 38 -0.31 12.05 6.36
C GLY A 38 -1.46 11.46 7.15
N PHE A 39 -1.28 11.38 8.46
CA PHE A 39 -2.30 10.99 9.39
C PHE A 39 -2.36 11.99 10.53
N ILE A 40 -3.52 12.10 11.14
CA ILE A 40 -3.77 13.01 12.26
C ILE A 40 -3.79 12.19 13.54
N VAL A 41 -3.02 12.63 14.52
CA VAL A 41 -3.06 12.10 15.89
C VAL A 41 -3.78 13.07 16.77
N GLU A 42 -4.81 12.60 17.47
CA GLU A 42 -5.52 13.34 18.50
C GLU A 42 -4.96 12.96 19.88
N SER A 43 -4.52 13.95 20.64
CA SER A 43 -4.10 13.77 22.02
C SER A 43 -4.57 14.94 22.89
N MET A 44 -5.38 14.66 23.88
CA MET A 44 -5.91 15.67 24.85
C MET A 44 -6.55 16.90 24.17
N GLY A 45 -7.26 16.69 23.07
CA GLY A 45 -7.90 17.76 22.30
C GLY A 45 -6.95 18.52 21.34
N HIS A 46 -5.70 18.10 21.24
CA HIS A 46 -4.74 18.63 20.29
C HIS A 46 -4.59 17.68 19.09
N PHE A 47 -4.50 18.28 17.89
CA PHE A 47 -4.34 17.56 16.64
C PHE A 47 -2.94 17.82 16.09
N THR A 48 -2.21 16.78 15.81
CA THR A 48 -0.88 16.84 15.17
C THR A 48 -0.92 16.04 13.88
N ILE A 49 -0.42 16.64 12.80
CA ILE A 49 -0.31 15.97 11.50
C ILE A 49 1.11 15.41 11.36
N TYR A 50 1.19 14.13 11.02
CA TYR A 50 2.45 13.45 10.73
C TYR A 50 2.51 13.07 9.26
N PRO A 51 3.67 13.26 8.60
CA PRO A 51 3.85 12.85 7.22
C PRO A 51 3.86 11.32 7.10
N ALA A 52 3.29 10.81 6.01
CA ALA A 52 3.31 9.39 5.66
C ALA A 52 3.34 9.22 4.15
N VAL A 53 3.82 8.07 3.69
CA VAL A 53 3.59 7.62 2.32
C VAL A 53 2.35 6.73 2.31
N GLU A 54 1.40 7.05 1.43
CA GLU A 54 0.18 6.26 1.27
C GLU A 54 0.30 5.34 0.06
N ILE A 55 0.03 4.06 0.28
CA ILE A 55 -0.22 3.10 -0.80
C ILE A 55 -1.71 3.23 -1.15
N LYS A 56 -2.04 4.07 -2.15
CA LYS A 56 -3.42 4.26 -2.61
C LYS A 56 -4.00 3.02 -3.27
N MET A 57 -3.16 2.34 -4.07
CA MET A 57 -3.54 1.12 -4.77
C MET A 57 -2.41 0.11 -4.72
N PHE A 58 -2.77 -1.14 -4.53
CA PHE A 58 -1.89 -2.29 -4.73
C PHE A 58 -2.72 -3.45 -5.29
N ALA A 59 -2.33 -3.93 -6.45
CA ALA A 59 -3.03 -5.03 -7.10
C ALA A 59 -2.05 -5.93 -7.86
N ILE A 60 -2.22 -7.24 -7.67
CA ILE A 60 -1.50 -8.28 -8.41
C ILE A 60 -2.52 -9.06 -9.23
N ASP A 61 -2.16 -9.39 -10.45
CA ASP A 61 -2.99 -10.22 -11.34
C ASP A 61 -3.27 -11.57 -10.68
N GLU A 62 -4.51 -12.03 -10.77
CA GLU A 62 -4.99 -13.25 -10.12
C GLU A 62 -4.14 -14.48 -10.44
N ARG A 63 -3.57 -14.53 -11.64
CA ARG A 63 -2.66 -15.62 -12.07
C ARG A 63 -1.40 -15.73 -11.22
N TYR A 64 -0.98 -14.64 -10.57
CA TYR A 64 0.26 -14.56 -9.77
C TYR A 64 0.00 -14.51 -8.26
N GLN A 65 -1.22 -14.20 -7.81
CA GLN A 65 -1.52 -13.92 -6.39
C GLN A 65 -1.13 -15.04 -5.43
N HIS A 66 -1.32 -16.30 -5.83
CA HIS A 66 -1.13 -17.47 -4.97
C HIS A 66 0.06 -18.34 -5.36
N LEU A 67 0.84 -17.90 -6.34
CA LEU A 67 2.05 -18.63 -6.70
C LEU A 67 3.04 -18.62 -5.54
N PRO A 68 3.69 -19.75 -5.22
CA PRO A 68 4.78 -19.76 -4.26
C PRO A 68 5.95 -18.96 -4.84
N TYR A 69 6.60 -18.15 -3.99
CA TYR A 69 7.78 -17.39 -4.42
C TYR A 69 8.99 -18.30 -4.68
N SER A 70 9.16 -19.33 -3.85
CA SER A 70 10.22 -20.34 -4.00
C SER A 70 9.69 -21.74 -3.77
N ALA A 71 10.54 -22.75 -3.98
CA ALA A 71 10.22 -24.14 -3.66
C ALA A 71 10.02 -24.37 -2.15
N GLU A 72 10.52 -23.49 -1.30
CA GLU A 72 10.34 -23.52 0.15
C GLU A 72 9.06 -22.75 0.53
N LYS A 73 8.06 -23.48 1.05
CA LYS A 73 6.76 -22.89 1.47
C LYS A 73 6.88 -21.80 2.53
N ALA A 74 8.02 -21.71 3.23
CA ALA A 74 8.29 -20.71 4.26
C ALA A 74 8.46 -19.27 3.71
N ASP A 75 8.82 -19.12 2.42
CA ASP A 75 9.14 -17.82 1.82
C ASP A 75 7.92 -16.96 1.46
N GLY A 76 6.71 -17.51 1.62
CA GLY A 76 5.48 -16.82 1.29
C GLY A 76 5.07 -16.92 -0.18
N THR A 77 4.12 -16.09 -0.58
CA THR A 77 3.62 -16.02 -1.96
C THR A 77 4.39 -14.99 -2.77
N PHE A 78 4.22 -15.07 -4.09
CA PHE A 78 4.74 -14.06 -5.01
C PHE A 78 4.18 -12.65 -4.69
N SER A 79 2.92 -12.55 -4.26
CA SER A 79 2.33 -11.29 -3.80
C SER A 79 3.04 -10.71 -2.57
N ASP A 80 3.43 -11.57 -1.61
CA ASP A 80 4.19 -11.14 -0.43
C ASP A 80 5.56 -10.57 -0.83
N TYR A 81 6.24 -11.24 -1.78
CA TYR A 81 7.52 -10.79 -2.30
C TYR A 81 7.43 -9.42 -2.98
N ILE A 82 6.47 -9.27 -3.90
CA ILE A 82 6.24 -7.99 -4.60
C ILE A 82 5.88 -6.89 -3.60
N PHE A 83 5.03 -7.19 -2.61
CA PHE A 83 4.65 -6.20 -1.61
C PHE A 83 5.85 -5.73 -0.78
N ARG A 84 6.72 -6.65 -0.34
CA ARG A 84 7.97 -6.31 0.37
C ARG A 84 8.91 -5.48 -0.51
N PHE A 85 8.98 -5.77 -1.81
CA PHE A 85 9.72 -4.92 -2.75
C PHE A 85 9.15 -3.49 -2.79
N VAL A 86 7.82 -3.32 -2.82
CA VAL A 86 7.19 -1.99 -2.75
C VAL A 86 7.56 -1.28 -1.45
N ILE A 87 7.47 -1.96 -0.31
CA ILE A 87 7.86 -1.39 1.00
C ILE A 87 9.34 -0.99 1.01
N SER A 88 10.25 -1.79 0.44
CA SER A 88 11.67 -1.40 0.37
C SER A 88 11.90 -0.14 -0.47
N LYS A 89 11.13 0.05 -1.55
CA LYS A 89 11.18 1.28 -2.36
C LYS A 89 10.64 2.50 -1.62
N ILE A 90 9.60 2.33 -0.82
CA ILE A 90 9.09 3.39 0.04
C ILE A 90 10.13 3.75 1.11
N TYR A 91 10.76 2.75 1.73
CA TYR A 91 11.81 2.97 2.73
C TYR A 91 12.98 3.78 2.15
N GLU A 92 13.51 3.38 0.98
CA GLU A 92 14.56 4.13 0.28
C GLU A 92 14.14 5.59 0.03
N PHE A 93 12.90 5.81 -0.43
CA PHE A 93 12.37 7.15 -0.69
C PHE A 93 12.24 7.99 0.58
N THR A 94 11.77 7.41 1.68
CA THR A 94 11.57 8.14 2.94
C THR A 94 12.89 8.48 3.62
N GLU A 95 13.88 7.60 3.58
CA GLU A 95 15.21 7.85 4.13
C GLU A 95 15.96 8.96 3.37
N GLU A 96 15.83 9.00 2.04
CA GLU A 96 16.65 9.89 1.23
C GLU A 96 15.94 11.21 0.86
N ILE A 97 14.60 11.23 0.80
CA ILE A 97 13.89 12.35 0.15
C ILE A 97 12.84 13.00 1.03
N CYS A 98 11.96 12.27 1.73
CA CYS A 98 10.79 12.90 2.32
C CYS A 98 10.63 12.83 3.85
N GLY A 99 11.43 12.04 4.57
CA GLY A 99 11.45 12.03 6.04
C GLY A 99 10.13 11.55 6.69
N ALA A 100 9.32 10.75 6.02
CA ALA A 100 8.16 10.09 6.62
C ALA A 100 8.59 8.82 7.35
N ASP A 101 8.01 8.55 8.51
CA ASP A 101 8.33 7.38 9.34
C ASP A 101 7.27 6.27 9.27
N LYS A 102 6.20 6.48 8.48
CA LYS A 102 5.11 5.54 8.34
C LYS A 102 4.64 5.38 6.91
N VAL A 103 4.22 4.15 6.60
CA VAL A 103 3.40 3.84 5.43
C VAL A 103 1.96 3.65 5.90
N ILE A 104 1.01 4.26 5.20
CA ILE A 104 -0.43 4.07 5.47
C ILE A 104 -1.12 3.49 4.25
N LEU A 105 -2.23 2.81 4.48
CA LEU A 105 -3.14 2.32 3.44
C LEU A 105 -4.55 2.11 3.99
N TYR A 106 -5.51 1.99 3.09
CA TYR A 106 -6.90 1.69 3.40
C TYR A 106 -7.27 0.35 2.77
N ALA A 107 -7.23 -0.71 3.59
CA ALA A 107 -7.44 -2.07 3.13
C ALA A 107 -8.93 -2.38 2.92
N VAL A 108 -9.28 -2.98 1.78
CA VAL A 108 -10.58 -3.65 1.68
C VAL A 108 -10.63 -4.81 2.68
N PRO A 109 -11.77 -5.12 3.32
CA PRO A 109 -11.84 -6.10 4.41
C PRO A 109 -11.23 -7.47 4.08
N LYS A 110 -11.42 -7.95 2.85
CA LYS A 110 -10.86 -9.22 2.37
C LYS A 110 -9.32 -9.25 2.29
N ALA A 111 -8.67 -8.08 2.20
CA ALA A 111 -7.22 -7.98 2.10
C ALA A 111 -6.54 -7.69 3.45
N LYS A 112 -7.30 -7.48 4.53
CA LYS A 112 -6.77 -7.15 5.86
C LYS A 112 -5.68 -8.13 6.30
N ASN A 113 -5.96 -9.43 6.24
CA ASN A 113 -5.03 -10.47 6.66
C ASN A 113 -3.72 -10.48 5.86
N PHE A 114 -3.77 -10.12 4.57
CA PHE A 114 -2.57 -9.98 3.75
C PHE A 114 -1.67 -8.88 4.28
N TYR A 115 -2.23 -7.71 4.62
CA TYR A 115 -1.45 -6.60 5.15
C TYR A 115 -0.96 -6.86 6.57
N GLU A 116 -1.78 -7.47 7.44
CA GLU A 116 -1.34 -7.87 8.79
C GLU A 116 -0.14 -8.84 8.75
N LYS A 117 -0.20 -9.84 7.87
CA LYS A 117 0.92 -10.77 7.63
C LYS A 117 2.19 -10.05 7.18
N ASN A 118 2.07 -8.93 6.48
CA ASN A 118 3.17 -8.11 6.01
C ASN A 118 3.53 -6.96 6.95
N GLY A 119 3.11 -7.03 8.22
CA GLY A 119 3.54 -6.14 9.31
C GLY A 119 2.67 -4.91 9.54
N PHE A 120 1.58 -4.73 8.79
CA PHE A 120 0.67 -3.61 9.01
C PHE A 120 -0.23 -3.84 10.22
N THR A 121 -0.54 -2.75 10.91
CA THR A 121 -1.43 -2.71 12.06
C THR A 121 -2.60 -1.76 11.77
N VAL A 122 -3.80 -2.09 12.25
CA VAL A 122 -4.98 -1.21 12.16
C VAL A 122 -4.73 0.07 12.96
N PHE A 123 -5.20 1.21 12.46
CA PHE A 123 -5.10 2.48 13.17
C PHE A 123 -5.66 2.35 14.58
N PRO A 124 -4.89 2.74 15.61
CA PRO A 124 -5.41 2.86 16.96
C PRO A 124 -6.41 4.03 17.05
N PRO A 125 -7.23 4.10 18.12
CA PRO A 125 -8.29 5.11 18.24
C PRO A 125 -7.82 6.57 18.18
N PHE A 126 -6.56 6.84 18.48
CA PHE A 126 -5.99 8.20 18.44
C PHE A 126 -5.49 8.62 17.05
N MET A 127 -5.43 7.70 16.08
CA MET A 127 -5.13 8.01 14.69
C MET A 127 -6.45 8.17 13.93
N LEU A 128 -6.68 9.36 13.39
CA LEU A 128 -7.90 9.65 12.66
C LEU A 128 -7.80 9.14 11.22
N GLN A 129 -8.83 8.46 10.77
CA GLN A 129 -8.96 7.99 9.41
C GLN A 129 -9.55 9.08 8.49
N SER A 130 -9.28 8.96 7.20
CA SER A 130 -9.92 9.82 6.20
C SER A 130 -11.41 9.48 6.07
N GLU A 131 -12.25 10.52 6.01
CA GLU A 131 -13.71 10.41 5.79
C GLU A 131 -14.09 10.38 4.30
N SER A 132 -13.14 10.12 3.41
CA SER A 132 -13.41 10.05 1.97
C SER A 132 -14.44 8.96 1.64
N ARG A 133 -15.46 9.28 0.84
CA ARG A 133 -16.48 8.33 0.38
C ARG A 133 -15.89 7.14 -0.38
N PHE A 134 -14.75 7.31 -1.04
CA PHE A 134 -14.06 6.22 -1.75
C PHE A 134 -13.41 5.21 -0.81
N LEU A 135 -13.22 5.56 0.47
CA LEU A 135 -12.62 4.72 1.49
C LEU A 135 -13.66 4.14 2.45
N GLU A 136 -14.95 4.37 2.17
CA GLU A 136 -16.04 3.84 2.98
C GLU A 136 -15.99 2.31 3.05
N GLY A 137 -16.00 1.76 4.26
CA GLY A 137 -15.85 0.32 4.50
C GLY A 137 -14.43 -0.23 4.40
N CYS A 138 -13.43 0.60 4.07
CA CYS A 138 -12.03 0.23 4.14
C CYS A 138 -11.49 0.33 5.58
N ILE A 139 -10.46 -0.45 5.85
CA ILE A 139 -9.80 -0.51 7.16
C ILE A 139 -8.50 0.28 7.06
N PRO A 140 -8.34 1.38 7.82
CA PRO A 140 -7.09 2.14 7.85
C PRO A 140 -6.01 1.34 8.57
N MET A 141 -4.87 1.21 7.94
CA MET A 141 -3.74 0.45 8.47
C MET A 141 -2.43 1.22 8.25
N TYR A 142 -1.44 0.97 9.11
CA TYR A 142 -0.12 1.57 9.02
C TYR A 142 0.99 0.57 9.28
N LEU A 143 2.17 0.91 8.81
CA LEU A 143 3.44 0.23 9.08
C LEU A 143 4.46 1.30 9.51
N ASP A 144 5.16 1.07 10.61
CA ASP A 144 6.35 1.84 11.00
C ASP A 144 7.53 1.42 10.11
N LEU A 145 8.24 2.40 9.57
CA LEU A 145 9.41 2.19 8.71
C LEU A 145 10.70 2.06 9.52
#